data_df5e20fab38f79bbffb7c5941501c105
#
_entry.id   df5e20fab38f79bbffb7c5941501c105
#
_cell.length_a   1.000
_cell.length_b   1.000
_cell.length_c   1.000
_cell.angle_alpha   90.00
_cell.angle_beta   90.00
_cell.angle_gamma   90.00
#
_symmetry.space_group_name_H-M   'P 1'
#
loop_
_entity.id
_entity.type
_entity.pdbx_description
1 polymer ?
#
loop_
_entity_poly.entity_id
_entity_poly.type
_entity_poly.pdbx_seq_one_letter_code
_entity_poly.pdbx_strand_id
1 'polypeptide(L)'
;MKVRSLAELKSVQKVIAQRVAAEAAAREAERLRAVRLDREKRLFELAVGPVKPLTGHRRVLHPRIAVPPEPRQRQLDEDAVMREALSDEFDVETLLHTDDQLSYHRPGLGPDVMRKLREGHWSIQKHVDLHGLRVDEAREALGRFVRESHQLGLRCVRVVHGKGLGSPGRAPVLKGRVLRWLVQKKEVLLSLIHIS
;
A
#
# COMPACT_ATOMS: atom_id res chain seq x y z
N MET A 1 -58.90 27.80 28.81
CA MET A 1 -58.72 29.21 29.29
C MET A 1 -60.05 29.85 29.40
N LYS A 2 -60.47 30.38 30.59
CA LYS A 2 -61.73 31.11 30.78
C LYS A 2 -61.43 32.60 30.55
N VAL A 3 -61.96 33.15 29.49
CA VAL A 3 -61.81 34.57 29.14
C VAL A 3 -62.79 35.40 30.01
N ARG A 4 -62.27 36.38 30.74
CA ARG A 4 -63.01 37.17 31.68
C ARG A 4 -63.25 38.62 31.24
N SER A 5 -62.70 39.07 30.12
CA SER A 5 -62.78 40.43 29.61
C SER A 5 -62.90 40.49 28.10
N LEU A 6 -63.61 41.49 27.55
CA LEU A 6 -63.70 41.77 26.11
C LEU A 6 -62.31 42.11 25.46
N ALA A 7 -61.40 42.66 26.25
CA ALA A 7 -60.02 42.95 25.78
C ALA A 7 -59.22 41.68 25.58
N GLU A 8 -59.38 40.66 26.44
CA GLU A 8 -58.77 39.35 26.32
C GLU A 8 -59.25 38.58 25.08
N LEU A 9 -60.52 38.70 24.73
CA LEU A 9 -61.13 38.13 23.53
C LEU A 9 -60.46 38.68 22.26
N LYS A 10 -60.21 39.99 22.20
CA LYS A 10 -59.53 40.62 21.06
C LYS A 10 -58.09 40.14 20.93
N SER A 11 -57.35 39.94 22.04
CA SER A 11 -56.02 39.44 22.02
C SER A 11 -55.92 37.98 21.53
N VAL A 12 -56.90 37.15 22.01
CA VAL A 12 -56.99 35.74 21.56
C VAL A 12 -57.36 35.65 20.08
N GLN A 13 -58.26 36.46 19.59
CA GLN A 13 -58.61 36.54 18.17
C GLN A 13 -57.43 36.93 17.35
N LYS A 14 -56.62 37.89 17.80
CA LYS A 14 -55.38 38.30 17.09
C LYS A 14 -54.34 37.18 17.01
N VAL A 15 -54.14 36.44 18.10
CA VAL A 15 -53.23 35.30 18.15
C VAL A 15 -53.71 34.15 17.24
N ILE A 16 -55.02 33.86 17.25
CA ILE A 16 -55.62 32.85 16.37
C ILE A 16 -55.42 33.26 14.89
N ALA A 17 -55.77 34.51 14.57
CA ALA A 17 -55.60 35.02 13.20
C ALA A 17 -54.15 34.97 12.73
N GLN A 18 -53.17 35.29 13.60
CA GLN A 18 -51.76 35.19 13.30
C GLN A 18 -51.30 33.72 13.07
N ARG A 19 -51.80 32.78 13.88
CA ARG A 19 -51.52 31.36 13.68
C ARG A 19 -52.10 30.85 12.37
N VAL A 20 -53.33 31.15 12.06
CA VAL A 20 -53.98 30.75 10.80
C VAL A 20 -53.23 31.35 9.60
N ALA A 21 -52.82 32.62 9.69
CA ALA A 21 -52.03 33.25 8.62
C ALA A 21 -50.64 32.61 8.48
N ALA A 22 -49.99 32.29 9.59
CA ALA A 22 -48.67 31.61 9.56
C ALA A 22 -48.75 30.17 9.00
N GLU A 23 -49.82 29.44 9.37
CA GLU A 23 -50.09 28.11 8.80
C GLU A 23 -50.38 28.15 7.29
N ALA A 24 -51.17 29.13 6.86
CA ALA A 24 -51.48 29.34 5.45
C ALA A 24 -50.21 29.68 4.67
N ALA A 25 -49.37 30.57 5.18
CA ALA A 25 -48.07 30.92 4.56
C ALA A 25 -47.11 29.72 4.52
N ALA A 26 -47.06 28.90 5.57
CA ALA A 26 -46.26 27.69 5.60
C ALA A 26 -46.70 26.65 4.54
N ARG A 27 -48.01 26.43 4.42
CA ARG A 27 -48.57 25.53 3.38
C ARG A 27 -48.30 26.05 1.98
N GLU A 28 -48.39 27.34 1.76
CA GLU A 28 -48.10 27.95 0.47
C GLU A 28 -46.58 27.82 0.13
N ALA A 29 -45.72 28.08 1.10
CA ALA A 29 -44.28 27.90 0.93
C ALA A 29 -43.91 26.45 0.63
N GLU A 30 -44.53 25.49 1.27
CA GLU A 30 -44.33 24.06 1.01
C GLU A 30 -44.83 23.67 -0.38
N ARG A 31 -46.00 24.18 -0.79
CA ARG A 31 -46.49 23.96 -2.15
C ARG A 31 -45.54 24.52 -3.22
N LEU A 32 -45.03 25.71 -3.01
CA LEU A 32 -44.05 26.33 -3.94
C LEU A 32 -42.75 25.54 -4.00
N ARG A 33 -42.27 25.03 -2.87
CA ARG A 33 -41.10 24.14 -2.82
C ARG A 33 -41.33 22.85 -3.58
N ALA A 34 -42.50 22.22 -3.40
CA ALA A 34 -42.87 20.99 -4.10
C ALA A 34 -42.93 21.22 -5.62
N VAL A 35 -43.54 22.30 -6.08
CA VAL A 35 -43.59 22.67 -7.50
C VAL A 35 -42.19 22.92 -8.07
N ARG A 36 -41.32 23.60 -7.30
CA ARG A 36 -39.94 23.84 -7.73
C ARG A 36 -39.13 22.54 -7.89
N LEU A 37 -39.22 21.64 -6.92
CA LEU A 37 -38.60 20.34 -6.97
C LEU A 37 -39.09 19.47 -8.13
N ASP A 38 -40.39 19.49 -8.39
CA ASP A 38 -40.99 18.77 -9.53
C ASP A 38 -40.46 19.33 -10.87
N ARG A 39 -40.40 20.65 -10.97
CA ARG A 39 -39.83 21.33 -12.15
C ARG A 39 -38.37 20.99 -12.32
N GLU A 40 -37.56 20.98 -11.25
CA GLU A 40 -36.15 20.60 -11.30
C GLU A 40 -35.97 19.15 -11.76
N LYS A 41 -36.80 18.22 -11.28
CA LYS A 41 -36.79 16.82 -11.73
C LYS A 41 -37.15 16.67 -13.20
N ARG A 42 -38.03 17.48 -13.70
CA ARG A 42 -38.49 17.45 -15.11
C ARG A 42 -37.60 18.23 -16.06
N LEU A 43 -36.66 19.05 -15.56
CA LEU A 43 -35.76 19.82 -16.43
C LEU A 43 -34.98 18.93 -17.41
N PHE A 44 -34.56 17.77 -16.97
CA PHE A 44 -33.86 16.83 -17.83
C PHE A 44 -34.79 16.26 -18.92
N GLU A 45 -35.99 15.85 -18.55
CA GLU A 45 -37.00 15.32 -19.49
C GLU A 45 -37.41 16.38 -20.52
N LEU A 46 -37.57 17.64 -20.07
CA LEU A 46 -37.90 18.76 -20.94
C LEU A 46 -36.74 19.13 -21.88
N ALA A 47 -35.50 19.03 -21.42
CA ALA A 47 -34.34 19.36 -22.23
C ALA A 47 -33.98 18.27 -23.25
N VAL A 48 -34.18 17.01 -22.90
CA VAL A 48 -33.82 15.85 -23.74
C VAL A 48 -34.96 15.43 -24.70
N GLY A 49 -36.21 15.80 -24.36
CA GLY A 49 -37.40 15.41 -25.13
C GLY A 49 -37.78 13.92 -24.91
N PRO A 50 -38.71 13.39 -25.72
CA PRO A 50 -39.18 12.02 -25.55
C PRO A 50 -38.05 11.02 -25.82
N VAL A 51 -37.52 10.41 -24.80
CA VAL A 51 -36.49 9.36 -24.88
C VAL A 51 -37.16 7.99 -25.00
N LYS A 52 -36.68 7.18 -25.96
CA LYS A 52 -37.02 5.76 -25.99
C LYS A 52 -36.21 5.05 -24.91
N PRO A 53 -36.85 4.35 -23.95
CA PRO A 53 -36.12 3.55 -22.99
C PRO A 53 -35.29 2.53 -23.76
N LEU A 54 -34.01 2.45 -23.42
CA LEU A 54 -33.13 1.38 -23.92
C LEU A 54 -33.76 0.05 -23.52
N THR A 55 -34.28 -0.70 -24.48
CA THR A 55 -34.70 -2.08 -24.26
C THR A 55 -33.50 -2.78 -23.62
N GLY A 56 -33.70 -3.28 -22.42
CA GLY A 56 -32.61 -3.82 -21.60
C GLY A 56 -31.77 -4.79 -22.42
N HIS A 57 -30.54 -4.39 -22.69
CA HIS A 57 -29.58 -5.32 -23.21
C HIS A 57 -29.58 -6.53 -22.30
N ARG A 58 -29.83 -7.71 -22.83
CA ARG A 58 -29.61 -8.98 -22.15
C ARG A 58 -28.23 -8.88 -21.52
N ARG A 59 -28.16 -8.56 -20.24
CA ARG A 59 -26.89 -8.65 -19.49
C ARG A 59 -26.51 -10.12 -19.56
N VAL A 60 -25.52 -10.42 -20.36
CA VAL A 60 -24.87 -11.72 -20.34
C VAL A 60 -24.26 -11.80 -18.94
N LEU A 61 -24.96 -12.46 -18.05
CA LEU A 61 -24.42 -12.81 -16.73
C LEU A 61 -23.36 -13.87 -17.04
N HIS A 62 -22.12 -13.45 -17.14
CA HIS A 62 -21.02 -14.40 -17.11
C HIS A 62 -21.13 -15.17 -15.80
N PRO A 63 -21.32 -16.50 -15.82
CA PRO A 63 -21.32 -17.28 -14.60
C PRO A 63 -19.98 -17.00 -13.91
N ARG A 64 -20.01 -16.45 -12.70
CA ARG A 64 -18.82 -16.34 -11.90
C ARG A 64 -18.39 -17.77 -11.59
N ILE A 65 -17.30 -18.22 -12.21
CA ILE A 65 -16.63 -19.46 -11.83
C ILE A 65 -16.32 -19.28 -10.35
N ALA A 66 -16.96 -20.10 -9.52
CA ALA A 66 -16.70 -20.10 -8.09
C ALA A 66 -15.21 -20.42 -7.91
N VAL A 67 -14.44 -19.44 -7.43
CA VAL A 67 -13.04 -19.67 -7.08
C VAL A 67 -13.03 -20.64 -5.91
N PRO A 68 -12.38 -21.80 -6.02
CA PRO A 68 -12.30 -22.76 -4.92
C PRO A 68 -11.70 -22.04 -3.69
N PRO A 69 -12.17 -22.36 -2.46
CA PRO A 69 -11.70 -21.71 -1.23
C PRO A 69 -10.28 -22.18 -0.81
N GLU A 70 -9.49 -22.65 -1.77
CA GLU A 70 -8.11 -23.03 -1.52
C GLU A 70 -7.24 -21.78 -1.43
N PRO A 71 -6.42 -21.64 -0.40
CA PRO A 71 -5.55 -20.46 -0.23
C PRO A 71 -4.32 -20.56 -1.15
N ARG A 72 -4.54 -20.59 -2.46
CA ARG A 72 -3.47 -20.74 -3.48
C ARG A 72 -2.36 -19.71 -3.33
N GLN A 73 -2.73 -18.49 -3.01
CA GLN A 73 -1.74 -17.44 -2.80
C GLN A 73 -0.83 -17.75 -1.61
N ARG A 74 -1.41 -18.23 -0.52
CA ARG A 74 -0.63 -18.64 0.66
C ARG A 74 0.29 -19.82 0.35
N GLN A 75 -0.19 -20.80 -0.41
CA GLN A 75 0.65 -21.95 -0.83
C GLN A 75 1.80 -21.50 -1.72
N LEU A 76 1.54 -20.61 -2.68
CA LEU A 76 2.60 -20.02 -3.53
C LEU A 76 3.61 -19.22 -2.71
N ASP A 77 3.15 -18.50 -1.69
CA ASP A 77 4.03 -17.75 -0.80
C ASP A 77 4.85 -18.68 0.09
N GLU A 78 4.26 -19.76 0.63
CA GLU A 78 4.97 -20.79 1.41
C GLU A 78 6.02 -21.51 0.53
N ASP A 79 5.67 -21.90 -0.69
CA ASP A 79 6.61 -22.50 -1.66
C ASP A 79 7.70 -21.51 -2.08
N ALA A 80 7.40 -20.23 -2.18
CA ALA A 80 8.38 -19.20 -2.45
C ALA A 80 9.36 -19.04 -1.27
N VAL A 81 8.85 -19.03 -0.04
CA VAL A 81 9.68 -19.00 1.17
C VAL A 81 10.61 -20.21 1.25
N MET A 82 10.11 -21.41 0.97
CA MET A 82 10.95 -22.64 0.95
C MET A 82 12.02 -22.57 -0.14
N ARG A 83 11.69 -22.11 -1.34
CA ARG A 83 12.68 -21.93 -2.43
C ARG A 83 13.69 -20.82 -2.16
N GLU A 84 13.28 -19.85 -1.35
CA GLU A 84 14.12 -18.73 -0.94
C GLU A 84 14.91 -19.01 0.35
N ALA A 85 14.75 -20.19 0.96
CA ALA A 85 15.50 -20.57 2.15
C ALA A 85 17.00 -20.41 1.88
N LEU A 86 17.62 -19.53 2.65
CA LEU A 86 19.03 -19.24 2.52
C LEU A 86 19.83 -20.31 3.27
N SER A 87 20.75 -20.99 2.58
CA SER A 87 21.62 -21.98 3.19
C SER A 87 22.87 -21.31 3.77
N ASP A 88 23.24 -21.71 4.99
CA ASP A 88 24.51 -21.33 5.59
C ASP A 88 25.69 -22.17 5.08
N GLU A 89 25.37 -23.34 4.50
CA GLU A 89 26.37 -24.31 3.99
C GLU A 89 26.83 -23.99 2.55
N PHE A 90 26.23 -22.95 1.94
CA PHE A 90 26.62 -22.58 0.58
C PHE A 90 28.05 -22.05 0.54
N ASP A 91 28.91 -22.77 -0.14
CA ASP A 91 30.31 -22.39 -0.29
C ASP A 91 30.46 -21.29 -1.35
N VAL A 92 30.66 -20.08 -0.85
CA VAL A 92 30.81 -18.87 -1.67
C VAL A 92 32.23 -18.72 -2.19
N GLU A 93 33.23 -19.41 -1.58
CA GLU A 93 34.65 -19.29 -1.94
C GLU A 93 34.89 -19.81 -3.36
N THR A 94 34.11 -20.79 -3.80
CA THR A 94 34.15 -21.30 -5.19
C THR A 94 33.54 -20.37 -6.23
N LEU A 95 32.65 -19.47 -5.84
CA LEU A 95 31.96 -18.54 -6.73
C LEU A 95 32.51 -17.11 -6.69
N LEU A 96 33.27 -16.80 -5.67
CA LEU A 96 33.95 -15.54 -5.57
C LEU A 96 35.26 -15.64 -6.38
N HIS A 97 35.25 -15.00 -7.54
CA HIS A 97 36.47 -14.36 -7.98
C HIS A 97 36.77 -13.29 -6.93
N THR A 98 37.36 -13.73 -5.82
CA THR A 98 37.57 -12.92 -4.64
C THR A 98 38.71 -11.97 -4.91
N ASP A 99 38.36 -10.76 -5.26
CA ASP A 99 39.21 -9.63 -4.92
C ASP A 99 39.31 -9.58 -3.38
N ASP A 100 40.47 -9.24 -2.82
CA ASP A 100 40.74 -9.05 -1.38
C ASP A 100 39.67 -8.15 -0.66
N GLN A 101 38.77 -7.56 -1.40
CA GLN A 101 37.76 -6.62 -0.97
C GLN A 101 36.35 -7.22 -0.82
N LEU A 102 36.20 -8.57 -0.81
CA LEU A 102 34.89 -9.23 -0.61
C LEU A 102 33.78 -8.64 -1.48
N SER A 103 34.02 -8.46 -2.75
CA SER A 103 33.04 -8.00 -3.72
C SER A 103 32.50 -9.16 -4.54
N TYR A 104 31.20 -9.14 -4.82
CA TYR A 104 30.53 -10.13 -5.65
C TYR A 104 29.85 -9.47 -6.83
N HIS A 105 29.98 -10.05 -8.01
CA HIS A 105 29.20 -9.68 -9.19
C HIS A 105 28.75 -10.93 -9.94
N ARG A 106 27.55 -10.87 -10.52
CA ARG A 106 27.08 -11.94 -11.40
C ARG A 106 27.84 -11.95 -12.71
N PRO A 107 28.03 -13.15 -13.31
CA PRO A 107 28.52 -13.25 -14.66
C PRO A 107 27.68 -12.43 -15.64
N GLY A 108 28.31 -11.71 -16.56
CA GLY A 108 27.66 -10.86 -17.54
C GLY A 108 27.60 -9.38 -17.17
N LEU A 109 28.00 -8.98 -15.97
CA LEU A 109 28.18 -7.57 -15.62
C LEU A 109 29.61 -7.13 -15.94
N GLY A 110 29.75 -6.02 -16.66
CA GLY A 110 31.06 -5.46 -17.00
C GLY A 110 31.77 -4.88 -15.76
N PRO A 111 33.11 -4.84 -15.74
CA PRO A 111 33.92 -4.32 -14.63
C PRO A 111 33.61 -2.84 -14.32
N ASP A 112 33.13 -2.08 -15.31
CA ASP A 112 32.76 -0.70 -15.16
C ASP A 112 31.59 -0.51 -14.16
N VAL A 113 30.67 -1.48 -14.05
CA VAL A 113 29.53 -1.41 -13.13
C VAL A 113 30.04 -1.48 -11.69
N MET A 114 31.02 -2.37 -11.40
CA MET A 114 31.63 -2.48 -10.09
C MET A 114 32.35 -1.19 -9.70
N ARG A 115 33.13 -0.62 -10.63
CA ARG A 115 33.82 0.64 -10.42
C ARG A 115 32.86 1.75 -10.09
N LYS A 116 31.79 1.91 -10.87
CA LYS A 116 30.75 2.94 -10.64
C LYS A 116 30.05 2.77 -9.29
N LEU A 117 29.84 1.53 -8.82
CA LEU A 117 29.28 1.31 -7.48
C LEU A 117 30.25 1.77 -6.39
N ARG A 118 31.55 1.48 -6.52
CA ARG A 118 32.59 1.95 -5.58
C ARG A 118 32.72 3.47 -5.55
N GLU A 119 32.57 4.11 -6.69
CA GLU A 119 32.60 5.58 -6.84
C GLU A 119 31.31 6.26 -6.38
N GLY A 120 30.28 5.48 -5.98
CA GLY A 120 29.03 6.02 -5.47
C GLY A 120 28.12 6.64 -6.54
N HIS A 121 28.22 6.20 -7.80
CA HIS A 121 27.37 6.71 -8.88
C HIS A 121 25.88 6.52 -8.64
N TRP A 122 25.49 5.57 -7.79
CA TRP A 122 24.09 5.32 -7.45
C TRP A 122 23.79 5.75 -6.03
N SER A 123 22.75 6.55 -5.87
CA SER A 123 22.25 6.94 -4.54
C SER A 123 21.66 5.73 -3.80
N ILE A 124 21.94 5.62 -2.52
CA ILE A 124 21.35 4.61 -1.65
C ILE A 124 19.90 4.97 -1.42
N GLN A 125 18.98 4.12 -1.90
CA GLN A 125 17.55 4.37 -1.89
C GLN A 125 16.87 3.82 -0.62
N LYS A 126 17.40 2.75 -0.03
CA LYS A 126 16.91 2.14 1.21
C LYS A 126 18.07 1.51 1.97
N HIS A 127 17.95 1.38 3.28
CA HIS A 127 18.93 0.65 4.07
C HIS A 127 18.25 -0.25 5.08
N VAL A 128 18.95 -1.31 5.49
CA VAL A 128 18.58 -2.19 6.59
C VAL A 128 19.77 -2.30 7.56
N ASP A 129 19.46 -2.30 8.84
CA ASP A 129 20.43 -2.48 9.88
C ASP A 129 20.21 -3.82 10.59
N LEU A 130 21.23 -4.67 10.52
CA LEU A 130 21.24 -6.02 11.10
C LEU A 130 22.13 -6.11 12.33
N HIS A 131 22.72 -5.00 12.78
CA HIS A 131 23.60 -5.03 13.94
C HIS A 131 22.82 -5.46 15.20
N GLY A 132 23.45 -6.26 16.04
CA GLY A 132 22.83 -6.75 17.27
C GLY A 132 21.79 -7.86 17.09
N LEU A 133 21.39 -8.18 15.86
CA LEU A 133 20.48 -9.28 15.60
C LEU A 133 21.20 -10.65 15.70
N ARG A 134 20.44 -11.67 16.09
CA ARG A 134 20.88 -13.06 15.99
C ARG A 134 20.89 -13.50 14.52
N VAL A 135 21.64 -14.55 14.24
CA VAL A 135 21.82 -15.06 12.86
C VAL A 135 20.50 -15.29 12.14
N ASP A 136 19.56 -15.97 12.79
CA ASP A 136 18.27 -16.31 12.17
C ASP A 136 17.41 -15.07 11.95
N GLU A 137 17.37 -14.17 12.92
CA GLU A 137 16.66 -12.89 12.82
C GLU A 137 17.25 -12.02 11.70
N ALA A 138 18.57 -11.97 11.60
CA ALA A 138 19.27 -11.24 10.55
C ALA A 138 18.99 -11.82 9.14
N ARG A 139 18.93 -13.16 9.04
CA ARG A 139 18.59 -13.87 7.80
C ARG A 139 17.19 -13.53 7.31
N GLU A 140 16.21 -13.59 8.21
CA GLU A 140 14.82 -13.25 7.88
C GLU A 140 14.67 -11.76 7.51
N ALA A 141 15.28 -10.87 8.30
CA ALA A 141 15.24 -9.45 8.04
C ALA A 141 15.86 -9.09 6.69
N LEU A 142 17.00 -9.71 6.34
CA LEU A 142 17.65 -9.53 5.04
C LEU A 142 16.79 -10.06 3.91
N GLY A 143 16.22 -11.25 4.05
CA GLY A 143 15.36 -11.86 3.02
C GLY A 143 14.14 -10.99 2.73
N ARG A 144 13.48 -10.50 3.78
CA ARG A 144 12.34 -9.56 3.65
C ARG A 144 12.76 -8.27 2.97
N PHE A 145 13.87 -7.68 3.41
CA PHE A 145 14.39 -6.44 2.86
C PHE A 145 14.70 -6.52 1.36
N VAL A 146 15.35 -7.60 0.91
CA VAL A 146 15.68 -7.80 -0.51
C VAL A 146 14.41 -7.95 -1.35
N ARG A 147 13.43 -8.74 -0.89
CA ARG A 147 12.13 -8.88 -1.58
C ARG A 147 11.41 -7.56 -1.73
N GLU A 148 11.26 -6.82 -0.63
CA GLU A 148 10.59 -5.50 -0.65
C GLU A 148 11.32 -4.53 -1.57
N SER A 149 12.65 -4.49 -1.50
CA SER A 149 13.46 -3.62 -2.34
C SER A 149 13.29 -3.94 -3.83
N HIS A 150 13.25 -5.22 -4.17
CA HIS A 150 13.00 -5.68 -5.54
C HIS A 150 11.57 -5.33 -6.01
N GLN A 151 10.55 -5.56 -5.18
CA GLN A 151 9.16 -5.20 -5.49
C GLN A 151 8.99 -3.69 -5.72
N LEU A 152 9.72 -2.87 -4.97
CA LEU A 152 9.72 -1.41 -5.12
C LEU A 152 10.61 -0.93 -6.29
N GLY A 153 11.30 -1.82 -7.00
CA GLY A 153 12.19 -1.48 -8.12
C GLY A 153 13.44 -0.71 -7.69
N LEU A 154 13.87 -0.84 -6.43
CA LEU A 154 15.06 -0.15 -5.92
C LEU A 154 16.33 -0.79 -6.51
N ARG A 155 17.27 0.06 -6.92
CA ARG A 155 18.49 -0.39 -7.61
C ARG A 155 19.71 -0.44 -6.70
N CYS A 156 19.81 0.44 -5.73
CA CYS A 156 20.94 0.52 -4.82
C CYS A 156 20.46 0.61 -3.38
N VAL A 157 20.87 -0.35 -2.57
CA VAL A 157 20.48 -0.47 -1.16
C VAL A 157 21.70 -0.72 -0.29
N ARG A 158 21.61 -0.36 0.99
CA ARG A 158 22.67 -0.58 1.98
C ARG A 158 22.23 -1.59 3.02
N VAL A 159 23.14 -2.52 3.35
CA VAL A 159 22.97 -3.46 4.46
C VAL A 159 24.08 -3.19 5.49
N VAL A 160 23.70 -2.92 6.72
CA VAL A 160 24.63 -2.72 7.84
C VAL A 160 24.64 -4.00 8.67
N HIS A 161 25.79 -4.68 8.79
CA HIS A 161 25.91 -5.97 9.48
C HIS A 161 26.59 -5.88 10.86
N GLY A 162 27.08 -4.73 11.24
CA GLY A 162 27.80 -4.51 12.50
C GLY A 162 29.26 -4.99 12.46
N LYS A 163 30.05 -4.44 13.38
CA LYS A 163 31.50 -4.69 13.50
C LYS A 163 31.85 -5.93 14.34
N GLY A 164 30.85 -6.58 14.97
CA GLY A 164 31.06 -7.77 15.79
C GLY A 164 31.62 -7.50 17.19
N LEU A 165 31.61 -6.25 17.66
CA LEU A 165 32.19 -5.89 18.96
C LEU A 165 31.51 -6.58 20.15
N GLY A 166 30.21 -6.94 20.00
CA GLY A 166 29.42 -7.68 21.01
C GLY A 166 29.43 -9.20 20.79
N SER A 167 30.11 -9.72 19.76
CA SER A 167 30.14 -11.16 19.50
C SER A 167 31.24 -11.86 20.30
N PRO A 168 31.06 -13.16 20.65
CA PRO A 168 32.11 -13.96 21.22
C PRO A 168 33.37 -13.92 20.33
N GLY A 169 34.54 -13.61 20.91
CA GLY A 169 35.77 -13.46 20.16
C GLY A 169 35.92 -12.15 19.38
N ARG A 170 34.98 -11.20 19.51
CA ARG A 170 34.95 -9.89 18.78
C ARG A 170 35.09 -10.02 17.29
N ALA A 171 34.57 -11.13 16.72
CA ALA A 171 34.58 -11.37 15.28
C ALA A 171 33.22 -10.95 14.66
N PRO A 172 33.20 -10.34 13.48
CA PRO A 172 31.98 -9.93 12.78
C PRO A 172 31.26 -11.14 12.15
N VAL A 173 30.54 -11.91 12.97
CA VAL A 173 29.85 -13.15 12.57
C VAL A 173 28.92 -12.95 11.36
N LEU A 174 28.19 -11.82 11.33
CA LEU A 174 27.22 -11.56 10.27
C LEU A 174 27.88 -11.17 8.94
N LYS A 175 29.08 -10.64 8.91
CA LYS A 175 29.75 -10.14 7.70
C LYS A 175 29.83 -11.20 6.60
N GLY A 176 30.41 -12.35 6.87
CA GLY A 176 30.55 -13.44 5.91
C GLY A 176 29.21 -14.10 5.56
N ARG A 177 28.29 -14.22 6.54
CA ARG A 177 26.98 -14.81 6.33
C ARG A 177 26.10 -13.94 5.43
N VAL A 178 26.07 -12.63 5.68
CA VAL A 178 25.31 -11.68 4.85
C VAL A 178 25.78 -11.76 3.39
N LEU A 179 27.06 -11.83 3.14
CA LEU A 179 27.58 -11.99 1.78
C LEU A 179 27.08 -13.29 1.13
N ARG A 180 27.20 -14.43 1.84
CA ARG A 180 26.68 -15.72 1.36
C ARG A 180 25.20 -15.67 1.04
N TRP A 181 24.40 -15.08 1.91
CA TRP A 181 22.96 -14.96 1.70
C TRP A 181 22.62 -14.05 0.52
N LEU A 182 23.35 -12.95 0.32
CA LEU A 182 23.16 -12.06 -0.84
C LEU A 182 23.50 -12.73 -2.17
N VAL A 183 24.57 -13.52 -2.22
CA VAL A 183 24.98 -14.25 -3.43
C VAL A 183 23.93 -15.27 -3.88
N GLN A 184 23.23 -15.90 -2.93
CA GLN A 184 22.16 -16.87 -3.21
C GLN A 184 20.91 -16.21 -3.80
N LYS A 185 20.71 -14.90 -3.59
CA LYS A 185 19.54 -14.18 -4.10
C LYS A 185 19.70 -13.77 -5.56
N LYS A 186 18.80 -14.26 -6.43
CA LYS A 186 18.84 -13.93 -7.87
C LYS A 186 18.60 -12.45 -8.18
N GLU A 187 17.95 -11.74 -7.26
CA GLU A 187 17.68 -10.30 -7.33
C GLU A 187 18.95 -9.47 -7.11
N VAL A 188 19.95 -10.04 -6.45
CA VAL A 188 21.21 -9.37 -6.18
C VAL A 188 22.18 -9.60 -7.36
N LEU A 189 22.48 -8.54 -8.06
CA LEU A 189 23.38 -8.56 -9.21
C LEU A 189 24.82 -8.26 -8.82
N LEU A 190 25.00 -7.43 -7.82
CA LEU A 190 26.28 -6.88 -7.39
C LEU A 190 26.25 -6.61 -5.89
N SER A 191 27.29 -6.97 -5.19
CA SER A 191 27.48 -6.67 -3.77
C SER A 191 28.90 -6.19 -3.50
N LEU A 192 29.02 -5.17 -2.67
CA LEU A 192 30.29 -4.61 -2.24
C LEU A 192 30.27 -4.49 -0.71
N ILE A 193 31.30 -5.03 -0.05
CA ILE A 193 31.47 -4.84 1.39
C ILE A 193 32.41 -3.66 1.63
N HIS A 194 31.90 -2.65 2.30
CA HIS A 194 32.70 -1.53 2.77
C HIS A 194 32.95 -1.68 4.27
N ILE A 195 34.22 -1.58 4.68
CA ILE A 195 34.63 -1.57 6.09
C ILE A 195 34.94 -0.12 6.43
N SER A 196 34.06 0.51 7.19
CA SER A 196 34.27 1.85 7.74
C SER A 196 34.79 1.79 9.17
#